data_1aa5101b9365f094cfc47a930a064413
#
_entry.id   1aa5101b9365f094cfc47a930a064413
#
_cell.length_a   1.000
_cell.length_b   1.000
_cell.length_c   1.000
_cell.angle_alpha   90.00
_cell.angle_beta   90.00
_cell.angle_gamma   90.00
#
_symmetry.space_group_name_H-M   'P 1'
#
loop_
_entity.id
_entity.type
_entity.pdbx_description
1 polymer ?
#
loop_
_entity_poly.entity_id
_entity_poly.type
_entity_poly.pdbx_seq_one_letter_code
_entity_poly.pdbx_strand_id
1 'polypeptide(L)'
;INKKSKNIYRKRPYKKNFFLFGLLFGFGFYLSGISWITNSLTFDNNFRVLIPFALILIPLILSLFMAFTIFIIGPFLKYNLQSLFIFSGSLAFSDYLRSKVLTGFPWNMWAYSTNWMVEFIQISNTIGLNAYNLIVITLFTSPIIIFYKNNSIKKLFSALLIVFTILTLFIYGNFEINRNKILLANIEKKIFVKVISPNFDLKYGLSENEIEQRFKKLIRYSDPDKNKKTLFIWPEGVFSGY
;
A
#
# COMPACT_ATOMS: atom_id res chain seq x y z
N ILE A 1 -15.59 6.27 35.12
CA ILE A 1 -15.39 4.82 34.85
C ILE A 1 -15.43 4.13 36.20
N ASN A 2 -16.46 3.34 36.42
CA ASN A 2 -16.75 2.66 37.69
C ASN A 2 -15.57 1.74 38.08
N LYS A 3 -15.24 1.65 39.40
CA LYS A 3 -14.20 0.74 39.94
C LYS A 3 -14.30 -0.70 39.41
N LYS A 4 -15.51 -1.17 39.07
CA LYS A 4 -15.80 -2.48 38.46
C LYS A 4 -15.18 -2.63 37.05
N SER A 5 -15.14 -1.58 36.23
CA SER A 5 -14.56 -1.67 34.88
C SER A 5 -13.03 -1.76 34.91
N LYS A 6 -12.37 -1.14 35.91
CA LYS A 6 -10.91 -1.27 36.10
C LYS A 6 -10.48 -2.70 36.40
N ASN A 7 -11.32 -3.50 37.06
CA ASN A 7 -10.99 -4.90 37.38
C ASN A 7 -11.20 -5.87 36.21
N ILE A 8 -12.11 -5.57 35.29
CA ILE A 8 -12.33 -6.35 34.08
C ILE A 8 -11.13 -6.18 33.12
N TYR A 9 -10.58 -4.97 33.01
CA TYR A 9 -9.39 -4.70 32.16
C TYR A 9 -8.06 -5.17 32.77
N ARG A 10 -7.99 -5.50 34.05
CA ARG A 10 -6.78 -6.01 34.72
C ARG A 10 -6.54 -7.50 34.57
N LYS A 11 -7.52 -8.30 34.17
CA LYS A 11 -7.34 -9.74 33.94
C LYS A 11 -6.64 -9.98 32.61
N ARG A 12 -5.59 -10.82 32.61
CA ARG A 12 -4.79 -11.19 31.43
C ARG A 12 -5.55 -11.55 30.15
N PRO A 13 -6.83 -12.02 30.17
CA PRO A 13 -7.62 -12.29 28.96
C PRO A 13 -7.82 -11.12 28.01
N TYR A 14 -7.79 -9.88 28.49
CA TYR A 14 -8.00 -8.72 27.60
C TYR A 14 -6.88 -8.52 26.58
N LYS A 15 -5.65 -8.91 26.89
CA LYS A 15 -4.53 -8.89 25.94
C LYS A 15 -4.78 -9.84 24.76
N LYS A 16 -5.34 -11.02 25.05
CA LYS A 16 -5.77 -11.97 24.01
C LYS A 16 -6.81 -11.34 23.09
N ASN A 17 -7.73 -10.56 23.63
CA ASN A 17 -8.74 -9.87 22.82
C ASN A 17 -8.11 -8.83 21.88
N PHE A 18 -7.12 -8.05 22.33
CA PHE A 18 -6.41 -7.13 21.46
C PHE A 18 -5.70 -7.86 20.32
N PHE A 19 -5.03 -8.96 20.61
CA PHE A 19 -4.43 -9.79 19.57
C PHE A 19 -5.46 -10.28 18.57
N LEU A 20 -6.58 -10.82 19.03
CA LEU A 20 -7.65 -11.33 18.17
C LEU A 20 -8.28 -10.22 17.32
N PHE A 21 -8.53 -9.03 17.90
CA PHE A 21 -9.02 -7.89 17.12
C PHE A 21 -8.03 -7.50 15.99
N GLY A 22 -6.74 -7.39 16.31
CA GLY A 22 -5.72 -7.10 15.32
C GLY A 22 -5.63 -8.18 14.24
N LEU A 23 -5.73 -9.45 14.64
CA LEU A 23 -5.70 -10.60 13.73
C LEU A 23 -6.91 -10.61 12.77
N LEU A 24 -8.13 -10.50 13.31
CA LEU A 24 -9.36 -10.54 12.53
C LEU A 24 -9.47 -9.33 11.59
N PHE A 25 -9.15 -8.14 12.09
CA PHE A 25 -9.14 -6.94 11.27
C PHE A 25 -8.07 -7.04 10.17
N GLY A 26 -6.85 -7.44 10.52
CA GLY A 26 -5.76 -7.63 9.57
C GLY A 26 -6.09 -8.71 8.53
N PHE A 27 -6.68 -9.82 8.95
CA PHE A 27 -7.10 -10.87 8.05
C PHE A 27 -8.11 -10.37 7.01
N GLY A 28 -9.18 -9.67 7.44
CA GLY A 28 -10.15 -9.07 6.53
C GLY A 28 -9.52 -8.05 5.59
N PHE A 29 -8.64 -7.19 6.11
CA PHE A 29 -7.93 -6.16 5.33
C PHE A 29 -7.04 -6.78 4.24
N TYR A 30 -6.23 -7.78 4.58
CA TYR A 30 -5.37 -8.45 3.60
C TYR A 30 -6.14 -9.37 2.68
N LEU A 31 -7.15 -10.09 3.16
CA LEU A 31 -7.99 -10.93 2.31
C LEU A 31 -8.65 -10.11 1.19
N SER A 32 -9.20 -8.95 1.53
CA SER A 32 -9.82 -8.06 0.52
C SER A 32 -8.80 -7.38 -0.39
N GLY A 33 -7.63 -7.00 0.14
CA GLY A 33 -6.64 -6.22 -0.60
C GLY A 33 -5.69 -7.02 -1.47
N ILE A 34 -5.46 -8.30 -1.15
CA ILE A 34 -4.45 -9.12 -1.85
C ILE A 34 -4.96 -10.46 -2.39
N SER A 35 -6.26 -10.72 -2.33
CA SER A 35 -6.86 -11.95 -2.89
C SER A 35 -6.50 -12.19 -4.37
N TRP A 36 -6.30 -11.13 -5.13
CA TRP A 36 -5.88 -11.17 -6.53
C TRP A 36 -4.53 -11.89 -6.77
N ILE A 37 -3.67 -11.97 -5.75
CA ILE A 37 -2.39 -12.71 -5.84
C ILE A 37 -2.60 -14.18 -6.21
N THR A 38 -3.71 -14.77 -5.79
CA THR A 38 -4.03 -16.16 -6.13
C THR A 38 -4.30 -16.39 -7.61
N ASN A 39 -4.54 -15.33 -8.39
CA ASN A 39 -4.68 -15.43 -9.84
C ASN A 39 -3.39 -15.96 -10.49
N SER A 40 -2.21 -15.74 -9.88
CA SER A 40 -0.96 -16.29 -10.36
C SER A 40 -0.94 -17.83 -10.36
N LEU A 41 -1.69 -18.47 -9.47
CA LEU A 41 -1.82 -19.91 -9.37
C LEU A 41 -2.75 -20.52 -10.43
N THR A 42 -3.48 -19.68 -11.18
CA THR A 42 -4.35 -20.16 -12.27
C THR A 42 -3.61 -20.43 -13.57
N PHE A 43 -2.37 -19.96 -13.71
CA PHE A 43 -1.58 -20.11 -14.93
C PHE A 43 -1.08 -21.54 -15.17
N ASP A 44 -0.97 -22.33 -14.10
CA ASP A 44 -0.70 -23.76 -14.20
C ASP A 44 -1.80 -24.53 -13.46
N ASN A 45 -2.39 -25.52 -14.16
CA ASN A 45 -3.48 -26.32 -13.62
C ASN A 45 -3.08 -27.10 -12.35
N ASN A 46 -1.80 -27.47 -12.22
CA ASN A 46 -1.28 -28.20 -11.06
C ASN A 46 -1.34 -27.34 -9.77
N PHE A 47 -1.22 -26.03 -9.89
CA PHE A 47 -1.23 -25.13 -8.75
C PHE A 47 -2.62 -24.63 -8.35
N ARG A 48 -3.67 -24.87 -9.14
CA ARG A 48 -5.05 -24.44 -8.81
C ARG A 48 -5.56 -24.99 -7.48
N VAL A 49 -5.13 -26.19 -7.13
CA VAL A 49 -5.48 -26.82 -5.83
C VAL A 49 -4.96 -25.99 -4.63
N LEU A 50 -3.91 -25.17 -4.82
CA LEU A 50 -3.34 -24.32 -3.77
C LEU A 50 -4.09 -23.02 -3.55
N ILE A 51 -5.00 -22.64 -4.44
CA ILE A 51 -5.74 -21.36 -4.35
C ILE A 51 -6.45 -21.17 -3.00
N PRO A 52 -7.28 -22.11 -2.49
CA PRO A 52 -7.95 -21.93 -1.22
C PRO A 52 -6.97 -21.78 -0.04
N PHE A 53 -5.86 -22.50 -0.08
CA PHE A 53 -4.82 -22.39 0.94
C PHE A 53 -4.12 -21.03 0.88
N ALA A 54 -3.76 -20.54 -0.30
CA ALA A 54 -3.14 -19.23 -0.48
C ALA A 54 -4.08 -18.08 -0.04
N LEU A 55 -5.37 -18.16 -0.36
CA LEU A 55 -6.39 -17.21 0.05
C LEU A 55 -6.52 -17.07 1.57
N ILE A 56 -6.24 -18.10 2.33
CA ILE A 56 -6.35 -18.08 3.79
C ILE A 56 -4.97 -17.81 4.41
N LEU A 57 -3.94 -18.54 3.98
CA LEU A 57 -2.65 -18.55 4.66
C LEU A 57 -1.88 -17.22 4.48
N ILE A 58 -1.89 -16.64 3.28
CA ILE A 58 -1.19 -15.39 3.02
C ILE A 58 -1.78 -14.23 3.84
N PRO A 59 -3.11 -13.95 3.80
CA PRO A 59 -3.71 -12.95 4.68
C PRO A 59 -3.52 -13.23 6.16
N LEU A 60 -3.54 -14.49 6.59
CA LEU A 60 -3.36 -14.86 7.98
C LEU A 60 -1.94 -14.52 8.48
N ILE A 61 -0.91 -14.86 7.69
CA ILE A 61 0.48 -14.54 8.02
C ILE A 61 0.68 -13.01 8.09
N LEU A 62 0.18 -12.28 7.10
CA LEU A 62 0.30 -10.83 7.08
C LEU A 62 -0.48 -10.15 8.21
N SER A 63 -1.61 -10.73 8.62
CA SER A 63 -2.42 -10.21 9.73
C SER A 63 -1.69 -10.29 11.07
N LEU A 64 -0.69 -11.15 11.23
CA LEU A 64 0.13 -11.22 12.44
C LEU A 64 0.83 -9.90 12.73
N PHE A 65 1.26 -9.17 11.72
CA PHE A 65 1.88 -7.83 11.92
C PHE A 65 0.91 -6.88 12.62
N MET A 66 -0.36 -6.82 12.19
CA MET A 66 -1.39 -6.02 12.86
C MET A 66 -1.75 -6.59 14.23
N ALA A 67 -1.86 -7.91 14.36
CA ALA A 67 -2.19 -8.58 15.61
C ALA A 67 -1.17 -8.27 16.71
N PHE A 68 0.13 -8.40 16.41
CA PHE A 68 1.20 -8.08 17.37
C PHE A 68 1.23 -6.58 17.69
N THR A 69 1.05 -5.72 16.68
CA THR A 69 0.97 -4.27 16.90
C THR A 69 -0.14 -3.93 17.89
N ILE A 70 -1.38 -4.37 17.65
CA ILE A 70 -2.50 -4.09 18.55
C ILE A 70 -2.35 -4.78 19.90
N PHE A 71 -1.75 -5.96 19.96
CA PHE A 71 -1.43 -6.65 21.21
C PHE A 71 -0.49 -5.83 22.11
N ILE A 72 0.52 -5.21 21.52
CA ILE A 72 1.52 -4.41 22.25
C ILE A 72 0.92 -3.07 22.69
N ILE A 73 0.30 -2.33 21.79
CA ILE A 73 -0.14 -0.96 22.07
C ILE A 73 -1.52 -0.88 22.73
N GLY A 74 -2.38 -1.87 22.50
CA GLY A 74 -3.78 -1.85 22.95
C GLY A 74 -3.98 -1.47 24.42
N PRO A 75 -3.17 -1.99 25.38
CA PRO A 75 -3.26 -1.62 26.78
C PRO A 75 -3.00 -0.14 27.08
N PHE A 76 -2.29 0.57 26.20
CA PHE A 76 -1.88 1.96 26.39
C PHE A 76 -2.83 2.94 25.71
N LEU A 77 -3.72 2.47 24.84
CA LEU A 77 -4.65 3.33 24.11
C LEU A 77 -5.72 3.89 25.05
N LYS A 78 -5.93 5.21 24.94
CA LYS A 78 -6.94 5.97 25.69
C LYS A 78 -7.71 6.85 24.69
N TYR A 79 -8.82 7.43 25.12
CA TYR A 79 -9.59 8.38 24.29
C TYR A 79 -8.93 9.77 24.32
N ASN A 80 -7.75 9.91 23.72
CA ASN A 80 -6.99 11.15 23.61
C ASN A 80 -6.13 11.20 22.34
N LEU A 81 -5.64 12.39 21.99
CA LEU A 81 -4.85 12.64 20.79
C LEU A 81 -3.51 11.85 20.79
N GLN A 82 -2.91 11.67 21.97
CA GLN A 82 -1.66 10.88 22.08
C GLN A 82 -1.87 9.44 21.62
N SER A 83 -3.01 8.83 21.94
CA SER A 83 -3.34 7.47 21.51
C SER A 83 -3.58 7.36 20.01
N LEU A 84 -4.07 8.42 19.36
CA LEU A 84 -4.15 8.49 17.91
C LEU A 84 -2.76 8.37 17.29
N PHE A 85 -1.80 9.17 17.76
CA PHE A 85 -0.42 9.12 17.23
C PHE A 85 0.31 7.82 17.57
N ILE A 86 0.12 7.28 18.78
CA ILE A 86 0.67 5.98 19.15
C ILE A 86 0.13 4.89 18.20
N PHE A 87 -1.18 4.88 17.96
CA PHE A 87 -1.80 3.90 17.06
C PHE A 87 -1.28 4.05 15.63
N SER A 88 -1.35 5.26 15.07
CA SER A 88 -0.92 5.53 13.69
C SER A 88 0.57 5.24 13.50
N GLY A 89 1.41 5.69 14.43
CA GLY A 89 2.85 5.47 14.37
C GLY A 89 3.22 3.99 14.48
N SER A 90 2.58 3.25 15.40
CA SER A 90 2.85 1.82 15.56
C SER A 90 2.36 1.02 14.35
N LEU A 91 1.21 1.38 13.76
CA LEU A 91 0.70 0.70 12.57
C LEU A 91 1.58 1.00 11.35
N ALA A 92 2.01 2.26 11.16
CA ALA A 92 2.95 2.62 10.10
C ALA A 92 4.31 1.93 10.26
N PHE A 93 4.80 1.80 11.49
CA PHE A 93 6.02 1.06 11.79
C PHE A 93 5.86 -0.44 11.49
N SER A 94 4.72 -1.01 11.81
CA SER A 94 4.37 -2.40 11.47
C SER A 94 4.38 -2.63 9.96
N ASP A 95 3.81 -1.71 9.18
CA ASP A 95 3.85 -1.75 7.71
C ASP A 95 5.28 -1.64 7.18
N TYR A 96 6.10 -0.77 7.78
CA TYR A 96 7.52 -0.66 7.45
C TYR A 96 8.26 -1.97 7.73
N LEU A 97 8.07 -2.60 8.90
CA LEU A 97 8.67 -3.90 9.22
C LEU A 97 8.24 -4.97 8.22
N ARG A 98 6.95 -5.04 7.91
CA ARG A 98 6.40 -5.98 6.92
C ARG A 98 7.04 -5.79 5.54
N SER A 99 7.37 -4.57 5.16
CA SER A 99 8.04 -4.27 3.90
C SER A 99 9.52 -4.68 3.86
N LYS A 100 10.13 -5.04 5.00
CA LYS A 100 11.55 -5.40 5.12
C LYS A 100 11.80 -6.82 5.61
N VAL A 101 10.89 -7.37 6.44
CA VAL A 101 11.04 -8.69 7.05
C VAL A 101 10.70 -9.79 6.02
N LEU A 102 11.40 -10.89 6.09
CA LEU A 102 11.37 -12.01 5.15
C LEU A 102 11.78 -11.55 3.76
N THR A 103 11.22 -11.64 2.73
CA THR A 103 11.58 -11.08 1.41
C THR A 103 11.06 -9.65 1.21
N GLY A 104 10.32 -9.14 2.20
CA GLY A 104 9.59 -7.89 2.14
C GLY A 104 8.28 -8.01 1.36
N PHE A 105 7.21 -7.46 1.91
CA PHE A 105 5.92 -7.39 1.22
C PHE A 105 5.32 -5.97 1.39
N PRO A 106 5.74 -5.00 0.55
CA PRO A 106 5.34 -3.60 0.68
C PRO A 106 3.94 -3.30 0.12
N TRP A 107 3.23 -4.29 -0.39
CA TRP A 107 1.94 -4.12 -1.05
C TRP A 107 0.83 -3.89 -0.02
N ASN A 108 -0.28 -3.33 -0.50
CA ASN A 108 -1.45 -3.03 0.32
C ASN A 108 -1.16 -2.11 1.52
N MET A 109 -0.31 -1.08 1.33
CA MET A 109 -0.14 0.00 2.30
C MET A 109 -1.32 0.97 2.25
N TRP A 110 -1.66 1.59 3.37
CA TRP A 110 -2.74 2.58 3.46
C TRP A 110 -2.52 3.77 2.52
N ALA A 111 -1.27 4.13 2.26
CA ALA A 111 -0.90 5.18 1.31
C ALA A 111 -1.50 4.97 -0.08
N TYR A 112 -1.65 3.73 -0.53
CA TYR A 112 -2.18 3.43 -1.86
C TYR A 112 -3.68 3.70 -2.00
N SER A 113 -4.42 3.78 -0.90
CA SER A 113 -5.84 4.10 -0.92
C SER A 113 -6.16 5.54 -1.37
N THR A 114 -5.14 6.40 -1.43
CA THR A 114 -5.24 7.80 -1.86
C THR A 114 -4.80 8.03 -3.31
N ASN A 115 -4.53 6.98 -4.09
CA ASN A 115 -4.02 7.07 -5.47
C ASN A 115 -4.97 7.82 -6.43
N TRP A 116 -6.24 7.91 -6.12
CA TRP A 116 -7.23 8.69 -6.88
C TRP A 116 -7.04 10.21 -6.71
N MET A 117 -6.28 10.66 -5.71
CA MET A 117 -5.91 12.06 -5.47
C MET A 117 -4.42 12.25 -5.77
N VAL A 118 -4.09 12.57 -7.01
CA VAL A 118 -2.71 12.69 -7.47
C VAL A 118 -1.94 13.76 -6.70
N GLU A 119 -2.63 14.82 -6.24
CA GLU A 119 -2.05 15.89 -5.44
C GLU A 119 -1.51 15.37 -4.11
N PHE A 120 -2.24 14.48 -3.44
CA PHE A 120 -1.85 13.97 -2.12
C PHE A 120 -0.57 13.15 -2.17
N ILE A 121 -0.42 12.35 -3.22
CA ILE A 121 0.72 11.44 -3.33
C ILE A 121 2.04 12.17 -3.65
N GLN A 122 1.99 13.41 -4.16
CA GLN A 122 3.19 14.19 -4.50
C GLN A 122 4.14 14.37 -3.32
N ILE A 123 3.61 14.47 -2.10
CA ILE A 123 4.44 14.62 -0.89
C ILE A 123 5.38 13.43 -0.68
N SER A 124 5.01 12.23 -1.19
CA SER A 124 5.83 11.04 -1.06
C SER A 124 7.20 11.18 -1.76
N ASN A 125 7.30 12.05 -2.76
CA ASN A 125 8.58 12.36 -3.41
C ASN A 125 9.58 13.04 -2.45
N THR A 126 9.08 13.79 -1.47
CA THR A 126 9.90 14.53 -0.52
C THR A 126 10.17 13.76 0.76
N ILE A 127 9.14 13.14 1.34
CA ILE A 127 9.25 12.47 2.65
C ILE A 127 9.32 10.94 2.54
N GLY A 128 9.15 10.39 1.35
CA GLY A 128 9.10 8.94 1.11
C GLY A 128 7.74 8.32 1.40
N LEU A 129 7.51 7.14 0.81
CA LEU A 129 6.23 6.43 0.88
C LEU A 129 5.85 6.03 2.32
N ASN A 130 6.82 5.59 3.13
CA ASN A 130 6.54 5.15 4.51
C ASN A 130 6.09 6.29 5.42
N ALA A 131 6.69 7.48 5.28
CA ALA A 131 6.26 8.66 6.03
C ALA A 131 4.88 9.15 5.55
N TYR A 132 4.62 9.08 4.25
CA TYR A 132 3.31 9.35 3.69
C TYR A 132 2.26 8.36 4.21
N ASN A 133 2.58 7.07 4.31
CA ASN A 133 1.71 6.04 4.88
C ASN A 133 1.30 6.39 6.34
N LEU A 134 2.22 6.89 7.15
CA LEU A 134 1.91 7.38 8.50
C LEU A 134 0.88 8.52 8.48
N ILE A 135 1.03 9.49 7.58
CA ILE A 135 0.08 10.59 7.44
C ILE A 135 -1.31 10.06 7.06
N VAL A 136 -1.38 9.17 6.07
CA VAL A 136 -2.64 8.59 5.61
C VAL A 136 -3.33 7.79 6.72
N ILE A 137 -2.61 6.93 7.45
CA ILE A 137 -3.14 6.21 8.60
C ILE A 137 -3.69 7.19 9.65
N THR A 138 -2.95 8.27 9.94
CA THR A 138 -3.37 9.28 10.91
C THR A 138 -4.66 9.99 10.46
N LEU A 139 -4.77 10.32 9.18
CA LEU A 139 -5.98 10.93 8.62
C LEU A 139 -7.19 9.98 8.69
N PHE A 140 -7.03 8.71 8.32
CA PHE A 140 -8.12 7.74 8.36
C PHE A 140 -8.57 7.36 9.77
N THR A 141 -7.67 7.42 10.75
CA THR A 141 -8.00 7.16 12.16
C THR A 141 -8.51 8.39 12.89
N SER A 142 -8.31 9.57 12.34
CA SER A 142 -8.66 10.84 12.97
C SER A 142 -10.15 11.03 13.34
N PRO A 143 -11.17 10.43 12.67
CA PRO A 143 -12.56 10.55 13.07
C PRO A 143 -12.84 10.08 14.50
N ILE A 144 -11.95 9.26 15.09
CA ILE A 144 -12.07 8.85 16.50
C ILE A 144 -12.05 10.03 17.48
N ILE A 145 -11.53 11.19 17.07
CA ILE A 145 -11.48 12.41 17.89
C ILE A 145 -12.88 12.87 18.33
N ILE A 146 -13.91 12.59 17.51
CA ILE A 146 -15.30 12.92 17.83
C ILE A 146 -15.73 12.26 19.14
N PHE A 147 -15.24 11.05 19.39
CA PHE A 147 -15.57 10.25 20.58
C PHE A 147 -14.71 10.57 21.81
N TYR A 148 -13.74 11.48 21.70
CA TYR A 148 -12.92 11.86 22.83
C TYR A 148 -13.76 12.62 23.88
N LYS A 149 -13.59 12.26 25.14
CA LYS A 149 -14.18 12.95 26.30
C LYS A 149 -13.40 14.22 26.69
N ASN A 150 -12.80 14.89 25.72
CA ASN A 150 -12.01 16.10 25.95
C ASN A 150 -12.88 17.37 25.85
N ASN A 151 -12.33 18.45 26.42
CA ASN A 151 -12.88 19.81 26.24
C ASN A 151 -13.05 20.12 24.74
N SER A 152 -14.12 20.83 24.40
CA SER A 152 -14.46 21.26 23.04
C SER A 152 -13.31 21.96 22.32
N ILE A 153 -12.51 22.74 23.03
CA ILE A 153 -11.33 23.44 22.47
C ILE A 153 -10.28 22.45 21.94
N LYS A 154 -10.00 21.36 22.68
CA LYS A 154 -9.03 20.34 22.23
C LYS A 154 -9.53 19.56 21.03
N LYS A 155 -10.84 19.30 20.95
CA LYS A 155 -11.47 18.68 19.77
C LYS A 155 -11.36 19.60 18.55
N LEU A 156 -11.67 20.88 18.72
CA LEU A 156 -11.56 21.88 17.66
C LEU A 156 -10.12 21.99 17.15
N PHE A 157 -9.14 22.09 18.04
CA PHE A 157 -7.72 22.12 17.67
C PHE A 157 -7.30 20.88 16.88
N SER A 158 -7.72 19.69 17.32
CA SER A 158 -7.42 18.44 16.62
C SER A 158 -8.07 18.40 15.23
N ALA A 159 -9.31 18.87 15.10
CA ALA A 159 -9.99 18.96 13.81
C ALA A 159 -9.30 19.96 12.87
N LEU A 160 -8.91 21.13 13.38
CA LEU A 160 -8.17 22.13 12.62
C LEU A 160 -6.82 21.59 12.12
N LEU A 161 -6.10 20.81 12.94
CA LEU A 161 -4.84 20.20 12.56
C LEU A 161 -5.03 19.22 11.39
N ILE A 162 -6.11 18.42 11.40
CA ILE A 162 -6.44 17.49 10.32
C ILE A 162 -6.76 18.24 9.04
N VAL A 163 -7.63 19.26 9.13
CA VAL A 163 -7.99 20.11 7.98
C VAL A 163 -6.73 20.79 7.41
N PHE A 164 -5.88 21.32 8.28
CA PHE A 164 -4.61 21.92 7.89
C PHE A 164 -3.70 20.90 7.15
N THR A 165 -3.60 19.66 7.66
CA THR A 165 -2.81 18.62 6.99
C THR A 165 -3.35 18.31 5.59
N ILE A 166 -4.68 18.17 5.45
CA ILE A 166 -5.32 17.91 4.16
C ILE A 166 -5.06 19.06 3.18
N LEU A 167 -5.24 20.30 3.63
CA LEU A 167 -4.98 21.47 2.80
C LEU A 167 -3.51 21.58 2.38
N THR A 168 -2.59 21.30 3.31
CA THR A 168 -1.15 21.31 3.02
C THR A 168 -0.79 20.28 1.95
N LEU A 169 -1.30 19.05 2.04
CA LEU A 169 -1.07 18.01 1.05
C LEU A 169 -1.59 18.43 -0.33
N PHE A 170 -2.78 19.00 -0.37
CA PHE A 170 -3.41 19.43 -1.62
C PHE A 170 -2.67 20.62 -2.26
N ILE A 171 -2.37 21.65 -1.49
CA ILE A 171 -1.66 22.85 -2.00
C ILE A 171 -0.26 22.49 -2.46
N TYR A 172 0.49 21.71 -1.65
CA TYR A 172 1.82 21.26 -2.00
C TYR A 172 1.80 20.41 -3.28
N GLY A 173 0.87 19.48 -3.38
CA GLY A 173 0.76 18.61 -4.54
C GLY A 173 0.44 19.37 -5.82
N ASN A 174 -0.49 20.33 -5.79
CA ASN A 174 -0.78 21.20 -6.92
C ASN A 174 0.45 22.02 -7.34
N PHE A 175 1.19 22.56 -6.37
CA PHE A 175 2.42 23.29 -6.64
C PHE A 175 3.45 22.39 -7.36
N GLU A 176 3.70 21.18 -6.86
CA GLU A 176 4.64 20.23 -7.46
C GLU A 176 4.22 19.79 -8.87
N ILE A 177 2.94 19.50 -9.07
CA ILE A 177 2.41 19.13 -10.38
C ILE A 177 2.62 20.25 -11.40
N ASN A 178 2.32 21.49 -11.01
CA ASN A 178 2.47 22.64 -11.90
C ASN A 178 3.95 22.94 -12.18
N ARG A 179 4.82 22.86 -11.15
CA ARG A 179 6.26 23.00 -11.31
C ARG A 179 6.81 21.97 -12.32
N ASN A 180 6.42 20.71 -12.17
CA ASN A 180 6.88 19.65 -13.07
C ASN A 180 6.35 19.83 -14.50
N LYS A 181 5.11 20.32 -14.68
CA LYS A 181 4.60 20.65 -16.02
C LYS A 181 5.43 21.72 -16.71
N ILE A 182 5.83 22.77 -15.99
CA ILE A 182 6.67 23.85 -16.54
C ILE A 182 8.06 23.31 -16.88
N LEU A 183 8.67 22.52 -15.98
CA LEU A 183 9.97 21.91 -16.23
C LEU A 183 9.95 21.00 -17.47
N LEU A 184 8.93 20.17 -17.62
CA LEU A 184 8.77 19.28 -18.77
C LEU A 184 8.55 20.05 -20.08
N ALA A 185 7.83 21.17 -20.04
CA ALA A 185 7.61 22.01 -21.21
C ALA A 185 8.91 22.64 -21.75
N ASN A 186 9.86 22.92 -20.85
CA ASN A 186 11.15 23.55 -21.17
C ASN A 186 12.27 22.56 -21.55
N ILE A 187 11.98 21.25 -21.59
CA ILE A 187 12.97 20.25 -22.01
C ILE A 187 13.11 20.30 -23.53
N GLU A 188 14.28 20.72 -24.00
CA GLU A 188 14.60 20.80 -25.43
C GLU A 188 14.82 19.41 -26.08
N LYS A 189 15.47 18.49 -25.36
CA LYS A 189 15.74 17.12 -25.85
C LYS A 189 14.60 16.18 -25.49
N LYS A 190 13.79 15.85 -26.47
CA LYS A 190 12.71 14.85 -26.32
C LYS A 190 13.20 13.49 -26.84
N ILE A 191 13.00 12.45 -26.05
CA ILE A 191 13.17 11.07 -26.46
C ILE A 191 11.77 10.49 -26.68
N PHE A 192 11.56 9.86 -27.83
CA PHE A 192 10.32 9.12 -28.06
C PHE A 192 10.36 7.83 -27.22
N VAL A 193 9.30 7.57 -26.47
CA VAL A 193 9.15 6.35 -25.71
C VAL A 193 7.98 5.57 -26.27
N LYS A 194 8.23 4.32 -26.67
CA LYS A 194 7.20 3.41 -27.18
C LYS A 194 7.10 2.21 -26.25
N VAL A 195 6.01 2.14 -25.50
CA VAL A 195 5.69 1.01 -24.64
C VAL A 195 4.95 -0.04 -25.46
N ILE A 196 5.49 -1.25 -25.51
CA ILE A 196 4.95 -2.35 -26.31
C ILE A 196 4.17 -3.28 -25.38
N SER A 197 2.89 -3.47 -25.64
CA SER A 197 2.04 -4.44 -24.93
C SER A 197 1.50 -5.47 -25.93
N PRO A 198 2.22 -6.57 -26.14
CA PRO A 198 1.89 -7.57 -27.17
C PRO A 198 0.74 -8.50 -26.79
N ASN A 199 0.25 -8.40 -25.55
CA ASN A 199 -0.80 -9.26 -24.99
C ASN A 199 -0.50 -10.74 -25.17
N PHE A 200 0.65 -11.19 -24.69
CA PHE A 200 1.01 -12.60 -24.69
C PHE A 200 0.30 -13.35 -23.56
N ASP A 201 -0.22 -14.53 -23.88
CA ASP A 201 -0.68 -15.44 -22.84
C ASP A 201 0.50 -15.89 -21.98
N LEU A 202 0.31 -15.89 -20.68
CA LEU A 202 1.30 -16.41 -19.72
C LEU A 202 1.30 -17.94 -19.81
N LYS A 203 2.42 -18.47 -20.27
CA LYS A 203 2.69 -19.92 -20.34
C LYS A 203 4.06 -20.22 -19.74
N TYR A 204 4.14 -21.28 -18.95
CA TYR A 204 5.41 -21.84 -18.51
C TYR A 204 5.91 -22.86 -19.55
N GLY A 205 7.23 -22.96 -19.73
CA GLY A 205 7.82 -23.94 -20.62
C GLY A 205 7.54 -23.69 -22.11
N LEU A 206 7.79 -22.46 -22.57
CA LEU A 206 7.71 -22.13 -23.99
C LEU A 206 8.72 -22.90 -24.80
N SER A 207 8.32 -23.41 -25.95
CA SER A 207 9.24 -23.98 -26.95
C SER A 207 10.07 -22.88 -27.61
N GLU A 208 11.24 -23.25 -28.16
CA GLU A 208 12.11 -22.31 -28.89
C GLU A 208 11.36 -21.57 -30.02
N ASN A 209 10.53 -22.31 -30.77
CA ASN A 209 9.70 -21.72 -31.83
C ASN A 209 8.70 -20.69 -31.31
N GLU A 210 8.07 -20.92 -30.14
CA GLU A 210 7.15 -19.94 -29.52
C GLU A 210 7.90 -18.70 -29.04
N ILE A 211 9.09 -18.86 -28.48
CA ILE A 211 9.97 -17.76 -28.08
C ILE A 211 10.33 -16.90 -29.29
N GLU A 212 10.73 -17.53 -30.39
CA GLU A 212 11.08 -16.85 -31.65
C GLU A 212 9.88 -16.09 -32.22
N GLN A 213 8.70 -16.69 -32.25
CA GLN A 213 7.48 -16.05 -32.71
C GLN A 213 7.10 -14.83 -31.85
N ARG A 214 7.23 -14.96 -30.51
CA ARG A 214 7.01 -13.82 -29.58
C ARG A 214 8.00 -12.71 -29.83
N PHE A 215 9.26 -13.03 -30.06
CA PHE A 215 10.30 -12.04 -30.37
C PHE A 215 10.00 -11.32 -31.69
N LYS A 216 9.68 -12.05 -32.76
CA LYS A 216 9.26 -11.45 -34.05
C LYS A 216 8.04 -10.52 -33.89
N LYS A 217 7.07 -10.90 -33.06
CA LYS A 217 5.90 -10.06 -32.75
C LYS A 217 6.28 -8.77 -32.02
N LEU A 218 7.22 -8.83 -31.07
CA LEU A 218 7.73 -7.65 -30.36
C LEU A 218 8.45 -6.69 -31.31
N ILE A 219 9.33 -7.23 -32.19
CA ILE A 219 10.04 -6.42 -33.18
C ILE A 219 9.04 -5.74 -34.12
N ARG A 220 8.03 -6.48 -34.60
CA ARG A 220 6.98 -5.95 -35.46
C ARG A 220 6.18 -4.81 -34.78
N TYR A 221 5.82 -4.97 -33.51
CA TYR A 221 5.10 -3.93 -32.77
C TYR A 221 6.00 -2.75 -32.40
N SER A 222 7.29 -2.98 -32.23
CA SER A 222 8.27 -1.92 -32.00
C SER A 222 8.37 -0.98 -33.17
N ASP A 223 8.35 -1.50 -34.41
CA ASP A 223 8.34 -0.74 -35.65
C ASP A 223 9.31 0.48 -35.57
N PRO A 224 10.64 0.24 -35.54
CA PRO A 224 11.62 1.28 -35.30
C PRO A 224 11.76 2.21 -36.52
N ASP A 225 11.62 3.53 -36.26
CA ASP A 225 11.90 4.56 -37.25
C ASP A 225 13.40 4.94 -37.17
N LYS A 226 14.14 4.75 -38.25
CA LYS A 226 15.60 5.07 -38.31
C LYS A 226 15.90 6.54 -38.04
N ASN A 227 14.96 7.44 -38.24
CA ASN A 227 15.13 8.88 -38.12
C ASN A 227 14.80 9.40 -36.70
N LYS A 228 14.27 8.54 -35.83
CA LYS A 228 13.85 8.93 -34.48
C LYS A 228 14.56 8.12 -33.40
N LYS A 229 15.21 8.82 -32.48
CA LYS A 229 15.73 8.18 -31.27
C LYS A 229 14.58 7.73 -30.39
N THR A 230 14.26 6.43 -30.35
CA THR A 230 13.14 5.86 -29.63
C THR A 230 13.63 4.87 -28.58
N LEU A 231 13.16 5.02 -27.33
CA LEU A 231 13.31 4.03 -26.28
C LEU A 231 12.12 3.06 -26.32
N PHE A 232 12.41 1.79 -26.59
CA PHE A 232 11.39 0.74 -26.55
C PHE A 232 11.37 0.10 -25.16
N ILE A 233 10.19 0.01 -24.56
CA ILE A 233 9.97 -0.66 -23.28
C ILE A 233 9.12 -1.89 -23.56
N TRP A 234 9.70 -3.05 -23.32
CA TRP A 234 9.04 -4.35 -23.48
C TRP A 234 8.60 -4.88 -22.11
N PRO A 235 7.54 -5.73 -22.03
CA PRO A 235 7.09 -6.32 -20.78
C PRO A 235 8.17 -7.22 -20.16
N GLU A 236 8.13 -7.29 -18.82
CA GLU A 236 8.93 -8.25 -18.06
C GLU A 236 8.54 -9.72 -18.44
N GLY A 237 9.50 -10.62 -18.39
CA GLY A 237 9.24 -12.06 -18.61
C GLY A 237 8.93 -12.47 -20.03
N VAL A 238 9.13 -11.59 -21.04
CA VAL A 238 8.92 -11.92 -22.45
C VAL A 238 9.96 -12.93 -22.97
N PHE A 239 11.15 -12.90 -22.40
CA PHE A 239 12.23 -13.85 -22.63
C PHE A 239 12.35 -14.75 -21.40
N SER A 240 11.67 -15.90 -21.45
CA SER A 240 11.87 -16.98 -20.48
C SER A 240 12.96 -17.91 -21.03
N GLY A 241 14.18 -17.63 -20.69
CA GLY A 241 15.19 -18.58 -21.07
C GLY A 241 16.59 -18.00 -21.13
N TYR A 242 17.24 -18.17 -20.09
CA TYR A 242 18.64 -18.63 -20.03
C TYR A 242 18.81 -19.33 -18.71
#